data_22392cf636f6bd435c337ceafad97af5
#
_entry.id   22392cf636f6bd435c337ceafad97af5
#
_cell.length_a   1.000
_cell.length_b   1.000
_cell.length_c   1.000
_cell.angle_alpha   90.00
_cell.angle_beta   90.00
_cell.angle_gamma   90.00
#
_symmetry.space_group_name_H-M   'P 1'
#
loop_
_entity.id
_entity.type
_entity.pdbx_description
1 polymer ?
#
loop_
_entity_poly.entity_id
_entity_poly.type
_entity_poly.pdbx_seq_one_letter_code
_entity_poly.pdbx_strand_id
1 'polypeptide(L)'
;MKHEYYQYNAEEILSKGPKCPLIIMKDNAEVFKSMADEMADTIVEHNAKGEKTVFICPVGPVGQYPYFVDRVNSEKISLKNVWFINMDEYLDDNKEWVSIDHPLSFRGFMKRTVYDKINPELVMPEVQRIFPDPKNPGHMPEVIRQLGGVDICFGGIGINGHVAFNEADASLSNEEFLAQQTRVLKITPETRTANAIGDFNGALEDMPNYCITIGINEISHARKIRLGCFRNWHRA
;
A
#
# COMPACT_ATOMS: atom_id res chain seq x y z
N MET A 1 21.91 -4.27 -23.32
CA MET A 1 20.81 -3.61 -22.58
C MET A 1 20.84 -2.12 -22.92
N LYS A 2 19.69 -1.45 -23.01
CA LYS A 2 19.61 -0.02 -23.38
C LYS A 2 20.06 0.92 -22.26
N HIS A 3 20.09 0.46 -21.01
CA HIS A 3 20.33 1.30 -19.84
C HIS A 3 21.34 0.66 -18.90
N GLU A 4 22.29 1.44 -18.43
CA GLU A 4 23.39 1.01 -17.54
C GLU A 4 22.88 0.62 -16.14
N TYR A 5 21.80 1.25 -15.66
CA TYR A 5 21.31 1.04 -14.31
C TYR A 5 20.85 -0.39 -14.01
N TYR A 6 20.56 -1.20 -15.03
CA TYR A 6 20.29 -2.64 -14.84
C TYR A 6 21.47 -3.43 -14.22
N GLN A 7 22.66 -2.87 -14.31
CA GLN A 7 23.89 -3.54 -13.86
C GLN A 7 24.42 -2.96 -12.54
N TYR A 8 23.86 -1.83 -12.06
CA TYR A 8 24.34 -1.19 -10.85
C TYR A 8 24.16 -2.07 -9.62
N ASN A 9 25.20 -2.19 -8.81
CA ASN A 9 25.10 -2.73 -7.46
C ASN A 9 24.61 -1.64 -6.48
N ALA A 10 24.44 -2.03 -5.22
CA ALA A 10 23.90 -1.14 -4.18
C ALA A 10 24.75 0.13 -3.98
N GLU A 11 26.07 0.00 -3.97
CA GLU A 11 26.99 1.12 -3.77
C GLU A 11 26.96 2.09 -4.96
N GLU A 12 26.90 1.54 -6.17
CA GLU A 12 26.78 2.34 -7.40
C GLU A 12 25.46 3.12 -7.44
N ILE A 13 24.32 2.51 -7.05
CA ILE A 13 23.04 3.21 -6.97
C ILE A 13 23.12 4.37 -5.98
N LEU A 14 23.67 4.14 -4.78
CA LEU A 14 23.80 5.18 -3.76
C LEU A 14 24.74 6.31 -4.23
N SER A 15 25.83 5.98 -4.92
CA SER A 15 26.80 6.95 -5.44
C SER A 15 26.23 7.88 -6.53
N LYS A 16 25.15 7.46 -7.21
CA LYS A 16 24.47 8.28 -8.23
C LYS A 16 23.62 9.42 -7.64
N GLY A 17 23.50 9.52 -6.33
CA GLY A 17 22.74 10.57 -5.66
C GLY A 17 21.24 10.49 -5.99
N PRO A 18 20.53 9.44 -5.57
CA PRO A 18 19.12 9.27 -5.86
C PRO A 18 18.30 10.46 -5.37
N LYS A 19 17.34 10.93 -6.16
CA LYS A 19 16.49 12.08 -5.81
C LYS A 19 15.59 11.82 -4.59
N CYS A 20 15.21 10.56 -4.37
CA CYS A 20 14.48 10.13 -3.19
C CYS A 20 15.46 9.47 -2.21
N PRO A 21 15.29 9.66 -0.89
CA PRO A 21 16.06 8.93 0.10
C PRO A 21 15.95 7.42 -0.13
N LEU A 22 17.09 6.75 -0.26
CA LEU A 22 17.17 5.31 -0.49
C LEU A 22 17.93 4.65 0.66
N ILE A 23 17.32 3.63 1.27
CA ILE A 23 17.93 2.80 2.30
C ILE A 23 18.02 1.38 1.76
N ILE A 24 19.23 0.87 1.63
CA ILE A 24 19.46 -0.52 1.20
C ILE A 24 19.64 -1.36 2.45
N MET A 25 18.84 -2.40 2.57
CA MET A 25 18.81 -3.33 3.68
C MET A 25 19.34 -4.70 3.25
N LYS A 26 19.71 -5.52 4.21
CA LYS A 26 20.35 -6.81 3.99
C LYS A 26 19.46 -7.79 3.20
N ASP A 27 18.17 -7.83 3.55
CA ASP A 27 17.21 -8.74 2.98
C ASP A 27 15.76 -8.23 3.11
N ASN A 28 14.82 -8.95 2.50
CA ASN A 28 13.40 -8.61 2.53
C ASN A 28 12.83 -8.57 3.97
N ALA A 29 13.29 -9.45 4.85
CA ALA A 29 12.80 -9.51 6.22
C ALA A 29 13.15 -8.24 6.99
N GLU A 30 14.36 -7.72 6.79
CA GLU A 30 14.79 -6.45 7.39
C GLU A 30 13.95 -5.28 6.88
N VAL A 31 13.63 -5.25 5.57
CA VAL A 31 12.74 -4.21 5.01
C VAL A 31 11.34 -4.29 5.63
N PHE A 32 10.73 -5.48 5.69
CA PHE A 32 9.41 -5.66 6.28
C PHE A 32 9.39 -5.30 7.77
N LYS A 33 10.41 -5.74 8.51
CA LYS A 33 10.53 -5.39 9.92
C LYS A 33 10.66 -3.89 10.12
N SER A 34 11.49 -3.21 9.33
CA SER A 34 11.64 -1.75 9.38
C SER A 34 10.34 -1.01 9.09
N MET A 35 9.53 -1.48 8.13
CA MET A 35 8.21 -0.90 7.86
C MET A 35 7.26 -1.10 9.05
N ALA A 36 7.24 -2.30 9.65
CA ALA A 36 6.43 -2.61 10.80
C ALA A 36 6.84 -1.79 12.04
N ASP A 37 8.14 -1.66 12.26
CA ASP A 37 8.69 -0.86 13.36
C ASP A 37 8.28 0.61 13.20
N GLU A 38 8.38 1.17 11.99
CA GLU A 38 7.95 2.54 11.72
C GLU A 38 6.43 2.74 11.93
N MET A 39 5.59 1.76 11.55
CA MET A 39 4.16 1.79 11.85
C MET A 39 3.92 1.85 13.36
N ALA A 40 4.53 0.94 14.11
CA ALA A 40 4.32 0.82 15.55
C ALA A 40 4.87 2.04 16.32
N ASP A 41 6.09 2.49 15.99
CA ASP A 41 6.74 3.63 16.65
C ASP A 41 5.95 4.92 16.44
N THR A 42 5.45 5.17 15.22
CA THR A 42 4.60 6.33 14.93
C THR A 42 3.31 6.30 15.76
N ILE A 43 2.68 5.13 15.89
CA ILE A 43 1.46 4.99 16.70
C ILE A 43 1.77 5.24 18.19
N VAL A 44 2.87 4.70 18.71
CA VAL A 44 3.30 4.92 20.11
C VAL A 44 3.54 6.39 20.36
N GLU A 45 4.26 7.06 19.46
CA GLU A 45 4.54 8.51 19.57
C GLU A 45 3.25 9.33 19.58
N HIS A 46 2.33 9.08 18.64
CA HIS A 46 1.06 9.81 18.55
C HIS A 46 0.15 9.52 19.76
N ASN A 47 0.08 8.25 20.20
CA ASN A 47 -0.67 7.89 21.41
C ASN A 47 -0.17 8.65 22.64
N ALA A 48 1.14 8.81 22.79
CA ALA A 48 1.73 9.55 23.93
C ALA A 48 1.35 11.05 23.91
N LYS A 49 1.07 11.59 22.72
CA LYS A 49 0.63 12.99 22.53
C LYS A 49 -0.90 13.14 22.53
N GLY A 50 -1.66 12.05 22.57
CA GLY A 50 -3.12 12.05 22.39
C GLY A 50 -3.56 12.37 20.96
N GLU A 51 -2.66 12.21 20.00
CA GLU A 51 -2.91 12.47 18.58
C GLU A 51 -3.43 11.21 17.88
N LYS A 52 -4.20 11.38 16.81
CA LYS A 52 -4.59 10.27 15.93
C LYS A 52 -3.45 9.93 14.97
N THR A 53 -3.45 8.68 14.50
CA THR A 53 -2.56 8.20 13.44
C THR A 53 -3.36 7.78 12.22
N VAL A 54 -2.98 8.24 11.05
CA VAL A 54 -3.63 7.92 9.77
C VAL A 54 -2.61 7.36 8.80
N PHE A 55 -2.77 6.09 8.43
CA PHE A 55 -1.93 5.44 7.44
C PHE A 55 -2.71 5.08 6.18
N ILE A 56 -2.06 5.20 5.01
CA ILE A 56 -2.43 4.45 3.82
C ILE A 56 -1.68 3.12 3.88
N CYS A 57 -2.42 2.00 3.77
CA CYS A 57 -1.92 0.65 3.95
C CYS A 57 -2.09 -0.18 2.67
N PRO A 58 -1.03 -0.83 2.14
CA PRO A 58 -1.10 -1.67 0.95
C PRO A 58 -1.50 -3.11 1.28
N VAL A 59 -2.03 -3.84 0.29
CA VAL A 59 -1.97 -5.30 0.24
C VAL A 59 -1.08 -5.69 -0.96
N GLY A 60 0.22 -5.60 -0.74
CA GLY A 60 1.32 -5.74 -1.67
C GLY A 60 2.22 -4.50 -1.58
N PRO A 61 3.25 -4.53 -0.73
CA PRO A 61 3.78 -5.64 0.08
C PRO A 61 2.96 -5.95 1.34
N VAL A 62 3.13 -7.18 1.85
CA VAL A 62 2.36 -7.67 3.00
C VAL A 62 3.21 -8.21 4.16
N GLY A 63 4.50 -8.42 3.94
CA GLY A 63 5.38 -9.07 4.92
C GLY A 63 5.62 -8.26 6.21
N GLN A 64 5.28 -6.98 6.21
CA GLN A 64 5.34 -6.12 7.42
C GLN A 64 4.25 -6.45 8.43
N TYR A 65 3.09 -6.95 8.00
CA TYR A 65 1.94 -7.12 8.90
C TYR A 65 2.15 -8.14 10.02
N PRO A 66 2.77 -9.31 9.82
CA PRO A 66 3.07 -10.21 10.95
C PRO A 66 3.93 -9.54 12.03
N TYR A 67 4.98 -8.83 11.65
CA TYR A 67 5.84 -8.10 12.61
C TYR A 67 5.07 -6.98 13.32
N PHE A 68 4.22 -6.26 12.60
CA PHE A 68 3.38 -5.21 13.19
C PHE A 68 2.39 -5.78 14.20
N VAL A 69 1.68 -6.88 13.86
CA VAL A 69 0.72 -7.55 14.75
C VAL A 69 1.41 -8.06 16.00
N ASP A 70 2.58 -8.69 15.85
CA ASP A 70 3.35 -9.21 16.99
C ASP A 70 3.77 -8.06 17.94
N ARG A 71 4.25 -6.94 17.40
CA ARG A 71 4.60 -5.77 18.22
C ARG A 71 3.38 -5.17 18.91
N VAL A 72 2.28 -4.97 18.20
CA VAL A 72 1.03 -4.43 18.76
C VAL A 72 0.57 -5.27 19.96
N ASN A 73 0.57 -6.59 19.81
CA ASN A 73 0.10 -7.49 20.87
C ASN A 73 1.09 -7.58 22.04
N SER A 74 2.39 -7.74 21.76
CA SER A 74 3.41 -7.91 22.80
C SER A 74 3.67 -6.64 23.61
N GLU A 75 3.71 -5.50 22.94
CA GLU A 75 3.92 -4.19 23.57
C GLU A 75 2.62 -3.52 24.03
N LYS A 76 1.46 -4.15 23.77
CA LYS A 76 0.12 -3.66 24.13
C LYS A 76 -0.16 -2.26 23.56
N ILE A 77 0.22 -2.05 22.30
CA ILE A 77 0.03 -0.77 21.60
C ILE A 77 -1.46 -0.59 21.28
N SER A 78 -2.08 0.44 21.80
CA SER A 78 -3.49 0.74 21.49
C SER A 78 -3.63 1.30 20.08
N LEU A 79 -4.51 0.68 19.27
CA LEU A 79 -4.88 1.19 17.96
C LEU A 79 -6.22 1.95 17.97
N LYS A 80 -6.76 2.27 19.15
CA LYS A 80 -8.09 2.90 19.26
C LYS A 80 -8.18 4.28 18.58
N ASN A 81 -7.04 4.94 18.40
CA ASN A 81 -6.96 6.24 17.72
C ASN A 81 -6.20 6.15 16.38
N VAL A 82 -6.24 4.98 15.72
CA VAL A 82 -5.53 4.71 14.46
C VAL A 82 -6.53 4.46 13.33
N TRP A 83 -6.33 5.11 12.19
CA TRP A 83 -7.09 4.92 10.95
C TRP A 83 -6.22 4.24 9.89
N PHE A 84 -6.66 3.10 9.38
CA PHE A 84 -6.08 2.47 8.20
C PHE A 84 -6.96 2.77 7.00
N ILE A 85 -6.41 3.53 6.06
CA ILE A 85 -6.97 3.74 4.73
C ILE A 85 -6.30 2.70 3.83
N ASN A 86 -7.03 1.66 3.46
CA ASN A 86 -6.50 0.62 2.57
C ASN A 86 -6.38 1.19 1.16
N MET A 87 -5.30 0.83 0.47
CA MET A 87 -4.87 1.48 -0.75
C MET A 87 -5.79 1.18 -1.93
N ASP A 88 -6.31 -0.04 -2.00
CA ASP A 88 -7.05 -0.55 -3.14
C ASP A 88 -7.86 -1.81 -2.81
N GLU A 89 -8.67 -2.25 -3.78
CA GLU A 89 -9.36 -3.54 -3.77
C GLU A 89 -9.64 -3.98 -5.20
N TYR A 90 -9.62 -5.28 -5.45
CA TYR A 90 -10.08 -5.87 -6.69
C TYR A 90 -11.61 -5.78 -6.84
N LEU A 91 -12.03 -5.60 -8.08
CA LEU A 91 -13.45 -5.56 -8.46
C LEU A 91 -13.77 -6.69 -9.43
N ASP A 92 -15.00 -7.17 -9.37
CA ASP A 92 -15.56 -8.08 -10.36
C ASP A 92 -15.88 -7.37 -11.69
N ASP A 93 -16.42 -8.09 -12.66
CA ASP A 93 -16.79 -7.53 -13.96
C ASP A 93 -17.97 -6.55 -13.90
N ASN A 94 -18.74 -6.55 -12.80
CA ASN A 94 -19.79 -5.55 -12.52
C ASN A 94 -19.22 -4.30 -11.83
N LYS A 95 -17.90 -4.25 -11.59
CA LYS A 95 -17.20 -3.19 -10.85
C LYS A 95 -17.67 -3.07 -9.39
N GLU A 96 -18.12 -4.17 -8.81
CA GLU A 96 -18.39 -4.32 -7.39
C GLU A 96 -17.18 -4.96 -6.72
N TRP A 97 -17.00 -4.75 -5.44
CA TRP A 97 -15.94 -5.43 -4.68
C TRP A 97 -16.04 -6.94 -4.87
N VAL A 98 -14.94 -7.63 -5.16
CA VAL A 98 -14.89 -9.09 -5.08
C VAL A 98 -15.35 -9.56 -3.69
N SER A 99 -15.86 -10.79 -3.58
CA SER A 99 -16.25 -11.35 -2.28
C SER A 99 -15.08 -11.20 -1.27
N ILE A 100 -15.42 -10.93 -0.01
CA ILE A 100 -14.40 -10.88 1.07
C ILE A 100 -13.69 -12.23 1.24
N ASP A 101 -14.32 -13.32 0.84
CA ASP A 101 -13.75 -14.67 0.87
C ASP A 101 -12.95 -15.03 -0.39
N HIS A 102 -12.95 -14.14 -1.39
CA HIS A 102 -12.14 -14.34 -2.59
C HIS A 102 -10.65 -14.37 -2.21
N PRO A 103 -9.85 -15.32 -2.75
CA PRO A 103 -8.42 -15.45 -2.40
C PRO A 103 -7.62 -14.15 -2.57
N LEU A 104 -7.97 -13.35 -3.57
CA LEU A 104 -7.32 -12.07 -3.87
C LEU A 104 -7.97 -10.87 -3.17
N SER A 105 -9.01 -11.03 -2.35
CA SER A 105 -9.62 -9.88 -1.65
C SER A 105 -8.66 -9.26 -0.65
N PHE A 106 -8.36 -7.99 -0.84
CA PHE A 106 -7.53 -7.20 0.08
C PHE A 106 -8.27 -6.95 1.40
N ARG A 107 -9.59 -6.73 1.36
CA ARG A 107 -10.43 -6.66 2.57
C ARG A 107 -10.35 -7.95 3.37
N GLY A 108 -10.48 -9.09 2.68
CA GLY A 108 -10.36 -10.42 3.29
C GLY A 108 -8.96 -10.67 3.84
N PHE A 109 -7.92 -10.28 3.11
CA PHE A 109 -6.54 -10.38 3.57
C PHE A 109 -6.34 -9.58 4.87
N MET A 110 -6.67 -8.28 4.88
CA MET A 110 -6.50 -7.42 6.05
C MET A 110 -7.29 -7.92 7.26
N LYS A 111 -8.51 -8.41 7.03
CA LYS A 111 -9.32 -9.01 8.10
C LYS A 111 -8.58 -10.20 8.73
N ARG A 112 -8.21 -11.20 7.92
CA ARG A 112 -7.62 -12.46 8.40
C ARG A 112 -6.20 -12.30 8.96
N THR A 113 -5.40 -11.40 8.40
CA THR A 113 -3.96 -11.30 8.70
C THR A 113 -3.63 -10.22 9.70
N VAL A 114 -4.46 -9.18 9.77
CA VAL A 114 -4.22 -8.03 10.66
C VAL A 114 -5.30 -7.93 11.74
N TYR A 115 -6.52 -7.60 11.35
CA TYR A 115 -7.54 -7.19 12.31
C TYR A 115 -7.97 -8.32 13.26
N ASP A 116 -8.13 -9.55 12.76
CA ASP A 116 -8.51 -10.71 13.58
C ASP A 116 -7.33 -11.29 14.39
N LYS A 117 -6.09 -10.83 14.13
CA LYS A 117 -4.88 -11.28 14.85
C LYS A 117 -4.46 -10.35 15.97
N ILE A 118 -4.95 -9.13 15.99
CA ILE A 118 -4.71 -8.17 17.05
C ILE A 118 -5.70 -8.41 18.18
N ASN A 119 -5.22 -8.32 19.44
CA ASN A 119 -6.06 -8.42 20.62
C ASN A 119 -7.28 -7.49 20.47
N PRO A 120 -8.53 -7.98 20.69
CA PRO A 120 -9.75 -7.17 20.57
C PRO A 120 -9.76 -5.90 21.43
N GLU A 121 -9.04 -5.90 22.55
CA GLU A 121 -8.90 -4.70 23.40
C GLU A 121 -8.01 -3.61 22.77
N LEU A 122 -7.11 -3.99 21.85
CA LEU A 122 -6.14 -3.09 21.22
C LEU A 122 -6.56 -2.63 19.84
N VAL A 123 -7.24 -3.47 19.06
CA VAL A 123 -7.57 -3.21 17.65
C VAL A 123 -8.48 -1.99 17.49
N MET A 124 -8.28 -1.25 16.39
CA MET A 124 -9.14 -0.11 16.04
C MET A 124 -10.58 -0.55 15.74
N PRO A 125 -11.57 0.32 16.02
CA PRO A 125 -12.96 0.12 15.58
C PRO A 125 -13.08 -0.12 14.07
N GLU A 126 -14.11 -0.83 13.65
CA GLU A 126 -14.30 -1.17 12.23
C GLU A 126 -14.44 0.08 11.34
N VAL A 127 -15.09 1.13 11.84
CA VAL A 127 -15.24 2.40 11.11
C VAL A 127 -13.92 3.11 10.78
N GLN A 128 -12.83 2.71 11.43
CA GLN A 128 -11.48 3.22 11.18
C GLN A 128 -10.67 2.35 10.18
N ARG A 129 -11.26 1.25 9.67
CA ARG A 129 -10.69 0.32 8.68
C ARG A 129 -11.27 0.64 7.31
N ILE A 130 -10.80 1.73 6.71
CA ILE A 130 -11.41 2.35 5.53
C ILE A 130 -10.90 1.65 4.27
N PHE A 131 -11.82 1.32 3.36
CA PHE A 131 -11.53 0.87 2.00
C PHE A 131 -12.19 1.82 1.00
N PRO A 132 -11.57 2.08 -0.16
CA PRO A 132 -12.20 2.88 -1.20
C PRO A 132 -13.46 2.18 -1.72
N ASP A 133 -14.57 2.92 -1.81
CA ASP A 133 -15.87 2.40 -2.26
C ASP A 133 -16.03 2.63 -3.77
N PRO A 134 -16.20 1.59 -4.60
CA PRO A 134 -16.38 1.74 -6.04
C PRO A 134 -17.67 2.51 -6.41
N LYS A 135 -18.67 2.55 -5.51
CA LYS A 135 -19.91 3.33 -5.70
C LYS A 135 -19.74 4.80 -5.42
N ASN A 136 -18.73 5.18 -4.62
CA ASN A 136 -18.45 6.56 -4.26
C ASN A 136 -16.94 6.83 -4.13
N PRO A 137 -16.15 6.65 -5.21
CA PRO A 137 -14.70 6.83 -5.12
C PRO A 137 -14.29 8.25 -4.72
N GLY A 138 -15.07 9.26 -5.13
CA GLY A 138 -14.83 10.66 -4.79
C GLY A 138 -14.97 11.01 -3.29
N HIS A 139 -15.44 10.07 -2.46
CA HIS A 139 -15.52 10.27 -1.01
C HIS A 139 -14.15 10.19 -0.32
N MET A 140 -13.17 9.52 -0.90
CA MET A 140 -11.88 9.28 -0.25
C MET A 140 -11.09 10.57 0.05
N PRO A 141 -10.95 11.55 -0.87
CA PRO A 141 -10.31 12.82 -0.56
C PRO A 141 -10.96 13.55 0.63
N GLU A 142 -12.29 13.48 0.73
CA GLU A 142 -13.03 14.09 1.82
C GLU A 142 -12.76 13.39 3.17
N VAL A 143 -12.72 12.07 3.19
CA VAL A 143 -12.34 11.28 4.37
C VAL A 143 -10.95 11.68 4.86
N ILE A 144 -9.97 11.73 3.95
CA ILE A 144 -8.59 12.12 4.27
C ILE A 144 -8.55 13.54 4.85
N ARG A 145 -9.30 14.47 4.24
CA ARG A 145 -9.37 15.86 4.72
C ARG A 145 -9.97 15.96 6.12
N GLN A 146 -11.05 15.21 6.41
CA GLN A 146 -11.67 15.17 7.74
C GLN A 146 -10.75 14.55 8.80
N LEU A 147 -9.90 13.61 8.40
CA LEU A 147 -8.88 13.04 9.26
C LEU A 147 -7.66 13.97 9.47
N GLY A 148 -7.57 15.10 8.75
CA GLY A 148 -6.46 16.03 8.86
C GLY A 148 -5.22 15.62 8.04
N GLY A 149 -5.40 14.74 7.04
CA GLY A 149 -4.36 14.21 6.17
C GLY A 149 -3.89 12.82 6.55
N VAL A 150 -2.87 12.35 5.84
CA VAL A 150 -2.23 11.05 6.03
C VAL A 150 -0.85 11.25 6.62
N ASP A 151 -0.52 10.53 7.68
CA ASP A 151 0.81 10.61 8.30
C ASP A 151 1.85 9.87 7.47
N ILE A 152 1.58 8.60 7.16
CA ILE A 152 2.48 7.80 6.31
C ILE A 152 1.65 6.99 5.30
N CYS A 153 2.05 7.06 4.04
CA CYS A 153 1.62 6.14 3.01
C CYS A 153 2.66 5.03 2.89
N PHE A 154 2.30 3.81 3.27
CA PHE A 154 3.10 2.62 3.02
C PHE A 154 2.70 2.00 1.68
N GLY A 155 3.65 1.44 0.94
CA GLY A 155 3.37 0.84 -0.35
C GLY A 155 4.55 0.06 -0.92
N GLY A 156 4.36 -0.43 -2.13
CA GLY A 156 5.40 -1.01 -2.97
C GLY A 156 5.47 -0.29 -4.31
N ILE A 157 6.33 -0.79 -5.18
CA ILE A 157 6.43 -0.34 -6.57
C ILE A 157 6.09 -1.53 -7.47
N GLY A 158 5.16 -1.37 -8.39
CA GLY A 158 4.76 -2.41 -9.33
C GLY A 158 5.71 -2.56 -10.52
N ILE A 159 5.41 -3.54 -11.41
CA ILE A 159 6.27 -3.96 -12.52
C ILE A 159 6.63 -2.82 -13.49
N ASN A 160 5.74 -1.87 -13.69
CA ASN A 160 5.91 -0.71 -14.58
C ASN A 160 6.14 0.61 -13.81
N GLY A 161 6.56 0.53 -12.54
CA GLY A 161 6.84 1.69 -11.69
C GLY A 161 5.61 2.30 -11.00
N HIS A 162 4.44 1.66 -11.09
CA HIS A 162 3.23 2.16 -10.45
C HIS A 162 3.29 2.06 -8.91
N VAL A 163 2.56 2.96 -8.25
CA VAL A 163 2.24 2.88 -6.82
C VAL A 163 0.73 2.72 -6.70
N ALA A 164 0.26 1.79 -5.87
CA ALA A 164 -1.12 1.29 -5.91
C ALA A 164 -1.43 0.72 -7.31
N PHE A 165 -2.57 1.04 -7.93
CA PHE A 165 -2.80 0.77 -9.36
C PHE A 165 -2.68 2.03 -10.22
N ASN A 166 -1.91 3.04 -9.80
CA ASN A 166 -1.65 4.24 -10.59
C ASN A 166 -0.52 3.98 -11.59
N GLU A 167 -0.85 3.38 -12.71
CA GLU A 167 0.08 3.05 -13.78
C GLU A 167 0.37 4.27 -14.65
N ALA A 168 1.58 4.32 -15.22
CA ALA A 168 1.98 5.42 -16.10
C ALA A 168 1.07 5.48 -17.33
N ASP A 169 0.58 6.67 -17.65
CA ASP A 169 -0.25 6.97 -18.82
C ASP A 169 0.43 8.06 -19.65
N ALA A 170 0.94 7.68 -20.81
CA ALA A 170 1.65 8.60 -21.71
C ALA A 170 0.74 9.68 -22.33
N SER A 171 -0.58 9.56 -22.21
CA SER A 171 -1.54 10.57 -22.66
C SER A 171 -1.71 11.74 -21.70
N LEU A 172 -1.23 11.59 -20.45
CA LEU A 172 -1.34 12.60 -19.40
C LEU A 172 -0.04 13.39 -19.23
N SER A 173 -0.17 14.67 -18.94
CA SER A 173 0.95 15.45 -18.39
C SER A 173 1.26 15.01 -16.95
N ASN A 174 2.41 15.41 -16.43
CA ASN A 174 2.78 15.12 -15.04
C ASN A 174 1.76 15.72 -14.05
N GLU A 175 1.27 16.92 -14.33
CA GLU A 175 0.28 17.62 -13.52
C GLU A 175 -1.06 16.87 -13.49
N GLU A 176 -1.53 16.43 -14.67
CA GLU A 176 -2.76 15.65 -14.79
C GLU A 176 -2.64 14.29 -14.11
N PHE A 177 -1.49 13.63 -14.23
CA PHE A 177 -1.22 12.36 -13.52
C PHE A 177 -1.23 12.55 -12.01
N LEU A 178 -0.54 13.57 -11.49
CA LEU A 178 -0.49 13.89 -10.06
C LEU A 178 -1.84 14.36 -9.49
N ALA A 179 -2.73 14.89 -10.33
CA ALA A 179 -4.06 15.31 -9.91
C ALA A 179 -5.08 14.15 -9.83
N GLN A 180 -4.72 12.95 -10.30
CA GLN A 180 -5.65 11.82 -10.28
C GLN A 180 -6.00 11.39 -8.86
N GLN A 181 -7.29 11.36 -8.57
CA GLN A 181 -7.87 10.95 -7.30
C GLN A 181 -8.29 9.47 -7.33
N THR A 182 -8.77 8.99 -6.19
CA THR A 182 -9.35 7.64 -6.04
C THR A 182 -10.36 7.35 -7.13
N ARG A 183 -10.21 6.22 -7.82
CA ARG A 183 -11.03 5.86 -8.97
C ARG A 183 -11.09 4.36 -9.25
N VAL A 184 -12.13 3.94 -9.93
CA VAL A 184 -12.22 2.62 -10.56
C VAL A 184 -11.46 2.65 -11.88
N LEU A 185 -10.65 1.62 -12.14
CA LEU A 185 -9.91 1.49 -13.39
C LEU A 185 -9.83 0.02 -13.85
N LYS A 186 -9.51 -0.16 -15.13
CA LYS A 186 -9.14 -1.46 -15.68
C LYS A 186 -7.65 -1.68 -15.47
N ILE A 187 -7.28 -2.82 -14.91
CA ILE A 187 -5.89 -3.19 -14.64
C ILE A 187 -5.20 -3.54 -15.96
N THR A 188 -3.98 -3.06 -16.15
CA THR A 188 -3.22 -3.36 -17.38
C THR A 188 -2.84 -4.85 -17.46
N PRO A 189 -2.66 -5.38 -18.68
CA PRO A 189 -2.23 -6.77 -18.86
C PRO A 189 -0.90 -7.09 -18.16
N GLU A 190 0.03 -6.14 -18.13
CA GLU A 190 1.34 -6.28 -17.49
C GLU A 190 1.19 -6.51 -15.98
N THR A 191 0.41 -5.68 -15.31
CA THR A 191 0.15 -5.79 -13.87
C THR A 191 -0.65 -7.04 -13.55
N ARG A 192 -1.69 -7.38 -14.34
CA ARG A 192 -2.44 -8.61 -14.16
C ARG A 192 -1.53 -9.84 -14.27
N THR A 193 -0.64 -9.87 -15.27
CA THR A 193 0.30 -10.98 -15.47
C THR A 193 1.29 -11.08 -14.32
N ALA A 194 1.86 -9.97 -13.87
CA ALA A 194 2.80 -9.95 -12.76
C ALA A 194 2.14 -10.45 -11.45
N ASN A 195 0.92 -10.01 -11.18
CA ASN A 195 0.15 -10.42 -9.99
C ASN A 195 -0.31 -11.89 -10.10
N ALA A 196 -0.74 -12.35 -11.27
CA ALA A 196 -1.09 -13.77 -11.48
C ALA A 196 0.08 -14.70 -11.15
N ILE A 197 1.29 -14.35 -11.62
CA ILE A 197 2.51 -15.12 -11.33
C ILE A 197 2.87 -15.05 -9.84
N GLY A 198 2.78 -13.87 -9.24
CA GLY A 198 3.19 -13.63 -7.85
C GLY A 198 2.23 -14.16 -6.81
N ASP A 199 0.94 -14.00 -7.04
CA ASP A 199 -0.08 -14.15 -6.00
C ASP A 199 -1.14 -15.22 -6.31
N PHE A 200 -1.19 -15.71 -7.56
CA PHE A 200 -2.25 -16.62 -8.01
C PHE A 200 -1.75 -17.81 -8.85
N ASN A 201 -0.51 -18.24 -8.62
CA ASN A 201 0.10 -19.41 -9.26
C ASN A 201 0.03 -19.43 -10.81
N GLY A 202 -0.01 -18.24 -11.42
CA GLY A 202 -0.08 -18.09 -12.87
C GLY A 202 -1.49 -18.16 -13.47
N ALA A 203 -2.54 -18.23 -12.65
CA ALA A 203 -3.94 -18.29 -13.10
C ALA A 203 -4.43 -16.92 -13.62
N LEU A 204 -3.92 -16.51 -14.79
CA LEU A 204 -4.21 -15.20 -15.38
C LEU A 204 -5.70 -15.02 -15.75
N GLU A 205 -6.37 -16.11 -16.14
CA GLU A 205 -7.78 -16.07 -16.54
C GLU A 205 -8.70 -15.75 -15.36
N ASP A 206 -8.31 -16.16 -14.15
CA ASP A 206 -9.06 -15.93 -12.91
C ASP A 206 -8.71 -14.57 -12.25
N MET A 207 -7.74 -13.82 -12.79
CA MET A 207 -7.40 -12.52 -12.28
C MET A 207 -8.47 -11.47 -12.60
N PRO A 208 -8.95 -10.70 -11.62
CA PRO A 208 -9.90 -9.61 -11.86
C PRO A 208 -9.41 -8.61 -12.92
N ASN A 209 -10.34 -8.09 -13.70
CA ASN A 209 -10.07 -7.11 -14.75
C ASN A 209 -10.04 -5.67 -14.22
N TYR A 210 -10.71 -5.43 -13.09
CA TYR A 210 -10.92 -4.10 -12.54
C TYR A 210 -10.44 -4.01 -11.10
N CYS A 211 -10.09 -2.81 -10.70
CA CYS A 211 -9.82 -2.46 -9.31
C CYS A 211 -10.38 -1.07 -9.00
N ILE A 212 -10.53 -0.79 -7.70
CA ILE A 212 -10.58 0.56 -7.20
C ILE A 212 -9.27 0.85 -6.49
N THR A 213 -8.69 2.02 -6.73
CA THR A 213 -7.40 2.40 -6.15
C THR A 213 -7.43 3.84 -5.66
N ILE A 214 -6.72 4.08 -4.57
CA ILE A 214 -6.44 5.44 -4.11
C ILE A 214 -5.59 6.16 -5.16
N GLY A 215 -5.85 7.44 -5.39
CA GLY A 215 -5.17 8.19 -6.43
C GLY A 215 -3.77 8.63 -6.03
N ILE A 216 -2.96 8.94 -7.06
CA ILE A 216 -1.62 9.48 -6.82
C ILE A 216 -1.70 10.84 -6.09
N ASN A 217 -2.80 11.58 -6.25
CA ASN A 217 -3.05 12.82 -5.54
C ASN A 217 -3.05 12.60 -4.03
N GLU A 218 -3.85 11.68 -3.52
CA GLU A 218 -3.94 11.36 -2.09
C GLU A 218 -2.63 10.80 -1.56
N ILE A 219 -1.95 9.96 -2.34
CA ILE A 219 -0.65 9.38 -1.97
C ILE A 219 0.41 10.47 -1.85
N SER A 220 0.50 11.37 -2.83
CA SER A 220 1.55 12.41 -2.87
C SER A 220 1.39 13.49 -1.80
N HIS A 221 0.18 13.63 -1.23
CA HIS A 221 -0.09 14.55 -0.13
C HIS A 221 0.09 13.92 1.27
N ALA A 222 0.47 12.66 1.37
CA ALA A 222 0.89 12.08 2.64
C ALA A 222 2.15 12.80 3.16
N ARG A 223 2.24 13.01 4.49
CA ARG A 223 3.40 13.67 5.11
C ARG A 223 4.69 12.90 4.88
N LYS A 224 4.57 11.57 4.76
CA LYS A 224 5.67 10.65 4.42
C LYS A 224 5.17 9.55 3.51
N ILE A 225 6.01 9.15 2.55
CA ILE A 225 5.75 7.99 1.69
C ILE A 225 6.89 6.99 1.94
N ARG A 226 6.53 5.75 2.25
CA ARG A 226 7.46 4.66 2.54
C ARG A 226 7.21 3.49 1.60
N LEU A 227 8.05 3.34 0.58
CA LEU A 227 7.91 2.28 -0.42
C LEU A 227 8.96 1.21 -0.20
N GLY A 228 8.50 -0.06 -0.20
CA GLY A 228 9.37 -1.22 -0.15
C GLY A 228 9.57 -1.83 -1.54
N CYS A 229 10.82 -2.14 -1.89
CA CYS A 229 11.22 -2.80 -3.13
C CYS A 229 11.89 -4.14 -2.81
N PHE A 230 11.34 -5.25 -3.33
CA PHE A 230 11.68 -6.59 -2.88
C PHE A 230 12.18 -7.52 -3.99
N ARG A 231 12.08 -7.10 -5.25
CA ARG A 231 12.35 -7.96 -6.41
C ARG A 231 13.48 -7.40 -7.26
N ASN A 232 14.25 -8.27 -7.89
CA ASN A 232 15.39 -7.86 -8.71
C ASN A 232 15.03 -6.93 -9.87
N TRP A 233 13.82 -7.04 -10.41
CA TRP A 233 13.37 -6.20 -11.51
C TRP A 233 13.02 -4.75 -11.07
N HIS A 234 12.95 -4.46 -9.77
CA HIS A 234 12.81 -3.08 -9.30
C HIS A 234 13.99 -2.16 -9.68
N ARG A 235 15.09 -2.72 -10.15
CA ARG A 235 16.22 -1.94 -10.69
C ARG A 235 15.86 -1.19 -11.97
N ALA A 236 14.89 -1.70 -12.71
CA ALA A 236 14.44 -1.13 -13.97
C ALA A 236 13.43 0.00 -13.77
#